data_61969cb2974d598516c9d777bd300d5f
#
_entry.id   61969cb2974d598516c9d777bd300d5f
#
_cell.length_a   1.000
_cell.length_b   1.000
_cell.length_c   1.000
_cell.angle_alpha   90.00
_cell.angle_beta   90.00
_cell.angle_gamma   90.00
#
_symmetry.space_group_name_H-M   'P 1'
#
loop_
_entity.id
_entity.type
_entity.pdbx_description
1 polymer ?
#
loop_
_entity_poly.entity_id
_entity_poly.type
_entity_poly.pdbx_seq_one_letter_code
_entity_poly.pdbx_strand_id
1 'polypeptide(L)'
;MRSIGGTMRVETLTIESDALRGNPLGDPHVRELQVIVPDDAEAHEPLPCVWWLAGYSGVGRSTLQHDPWQEGLPARLQRLREEGRIGPMLVALPDAFTKLGGCQYLSSPAVGDYETYLLTELRAAVESRWSVGRHALAGKSSGGYGALVNVMRHPDLFSAVACHSGDMHFRLSLMPGLLPLMDALRDSGGVARFLERFERATNKRDRRWFGAISMLALAAVYSPDPAEPMGIGLPFDLETGLLKDDVIERWMALDPLQMIDEPSSIAALRQMRLVFVDCGTRDEYALYWGAFAFCKKLATLGVPHVFESFDGGHRSTTFRLDESLPRLYAALTEALD
;
A
#
# COMPACT_ATOMS: atom_id res chain seq x y z
N MET A 1 1.19 40.30 -10.38
CA MET A 1 1.62 39.00 -9.84
C MET A 1 0.91 37.92 -10.65
N ARG A 2 1.62 37.20 -11.50
CA ARG A 2 1.04 36.00 -12.17
C ARG A 2 0.96 34.91 -11.11
N SER A 3 -0.22 34.33 -10.94
CA SER A 3 -0.41 33.09 -10.14
C SER A 3 0.54 32.01 -10.68
N ILE A 4 1.59 31.67 -9.90
CA ILE A 4 2.58 30.66 -10.27
C ILE A 4 2.05 29.24 -9.96
N GLY A 5 0.81 29.11 -9.50
CA GLY A 5 0.18 27.82 -9.17
C GLY A 5 -0.81 27.42 -10.24
N GLY A 6 -0.41 26.55 -11.18
CA GLY A 6 -1.39 25.89 -12.05
C GLY A 6 -2.32 25.00 -11.23
N THR A 7 -3.60 24.93 -11.62
CA THR A 7 -4.60 24.06 -11.02
C THR A 7 -4.25 22.59 -11.26
N MET A 8 -4.85 21.68 -10.46
CA MET A 8 -4.71 20.22 -10.61
C MET A 8 -6.00 19.65 -11.20
N ARG A 9 -5.87 18.80 -12.21
CA ARG A 9 -6.98 18.03 -12.76
C ARG A 9 -6.81 16.55 -12.47
N VAL A 10 -7.90 15.80 -12.52
CA VAL A 10 -7.88 14.35 -12.38
C VAL A 10 -8.23 13.74 -13.74
N GLU A 11 -7.32 12.95 -14.29
CA GLU A 11 -7.57 12.13 -15.46
C GLU A 11 -7.83 10.68 -15.04
N THR A 12 -8.73 10.00 -15.74
CA THR A 12 -9.03 8.58 -15.51
C THR A 12 -8.63 7.79 -16.73
N LEU A 13 -7.75 6.82 -16.54
CA LEU A 13 -7.36 5.85 -17.56
C LEU A 13 -8.12 4.55 -17.30
N THR A 14 -8.68 3.95 -18.35
CA THR A 14 -9.26 2.60 -18.28
C THR A 14 -8.19 1.60 -18.70
N ILE A 15 -7.91 0.65 -17.82
CA ILE A 15 -6.85 -0.36 -18.00
C ILE A 15 -7.53 -1.72 -18.14
N GLU A 16 -7.36 -2.35 -19.28
CA GLU A 16 -7.70 -3.77 -19.47
C GLU A 16 -6.46 -4.61 -19.12
N SER A 17 -6.43 -5.13 -17.90
CA SER A 17 -5.27 -5.83 -17.35
C SER A 17 -5.24 -7.28 -17.79
N ASP A 18 -4.19 -7.69 -18.48
CA ASP A 18 -3.93 -9.09 -18.80
C ASP A 18 -3.44 -9.85 -17.55
N ALA A 19 -2.69 -9.20 -16.69
CA ALA A 19 -2.20 -9.77 -15.42
C ALA A 19 -3.35 -10.16 -14.47
N LEU A 20 -4.46 -9.43 -14.49
CA LEU A 20 -5.63 -9.71 -13.66
C LEU A 20 -6.71 -10.54 -14.37
N ARG A 21 -6.56 -10.81 -15.67
CA ARG A 21 -7.53 -11.60 -16.43
C ARG A 21 -7.65 -13.03 -15.89
N GLY A 22 -8.87 -13.43 -15.53
CA GLY A 22 -9.12 -14.77 -15.01
C GLY A 22 -8.55 -15.03 -13.62
N ASN A 23 -8.33 -13.99 -12.80
CA ASN A 23 -7.84 -14.14 -11.43
C ASN A 23 -8.77 -15.04 -10.59
N PRO A 24 -8.22 -15.74 -9.57
CA PRO A 24 -8.97 -16.75 -8.81
C PRO A 24 -10.19 -16.23 -8.06
N LEU A 25 -10.18 -14.95 -7.65
CA LEU A 25 -11.30 -14.33 -6.95
C LEU A 25 -12.42 -13.88 -7.90
N GLY A 26 -12.19 -13.90 -9.23
CA GLY A 26 -13.13 -13.39 -10.22
C GLY A 26 -13.35 -11.88 -10.08
N ASP A 27 -12.32 -11.14 -9.64
CA ASP A 27 -12.31 -9.69 -9.62
C ASP A 27 -12.24 -9.14 -11.05
N PRO A 28 -12.79 -7.94 -11.31
CA PRO A 28 -12.69 -7.31 -12.62
C PRO A 28 -11.24 -7.14 -13.05
N HIS A 29 -10.93 -7.48 -14.31
CA HIS A 29 -9.64 -7.20 -14.92
C HIS A 29 -9.61 -5.84 -15.64
N VAL A 30 -10.78 -5.26 -15.92
CA VAL A 30 -10.88 -3.89 -16.39
C VAL A 30 -10.96 -2.98 -15.18
N ARG A 31 -9.95 -2.11 -15.05
CA ARG A 31 -9.75 -1.23 -13.88
C ARG A 31 -9.63 0.22 -14.30
N GLU A 32 -9.93 1.11 -13.38
CA GLU A 32 -9.69 2.54 -13.56
C GLU A 32 -8.45 2.97 -12.76
N LEU A 33 -7.58 3.71 -13.41
CA LEU A 33 -6.47 4.40 -12.78
C LEU A 33 -6.75 5.90 -12.82
N GLN A 34 -6.90 6.53 -11.65
CA GLN A 34 -6.95 7.98 -11.57
C GLN A 34 -5.53 8.53 -11.45
N VAL A 35 -5.26 9.59 -12.19
CA VAL A 35 -3.99 10.31 -12.13
C VAL A 35 -4.29 11.79 -11.88
N ILE A 36 -3.71 12.35 -10.82
CA ILE A 36 -3.74 13.79 -10.57
C ILE A 36 -2.61 14.41 -11.37
N VAL A 37 -2.97 15.35 -12.24
CA VAL A 37 -2.09 15.95 -13.24
C VAL A 37 -2.10 17.47 -13.07
N PRO A 38 -0.95 18.15 -13.01
CA PRO A 38 -0.92 19.61 -13.07
C PRO A 38 -1.38 20.12 -14.46
N ASP A 39 -2.16 21.20 -14.51
CA ASP A 39 -2.70 21.71 -15.77
C ASP A 39 -1.61 22.17 -16.76
N ASP A 40 -0.44 22.51 -16.25
CA ASP A 40 0.74 22.91 -17.02
C ASP A 40 1.75 21.76 -17.19
N ALA A 41 1.31 20.51 -17.06
CA ALA A 41 2.16 19.31 -17.13
C ALA A 41 3.10 19.31 -18.35
N GLU A 42 2.58 19.66 -19.53
CA GLU A 42 3.32 19.63 -20.80
C GLU A 42 4.51 20.60 -20.84
N ALA A 43 4.50 21.64 -20.00
CA ALA A 43 5.58 22.62 -19.91
C ALA A 43 6.74 22.17 -19.02
N HIS A 44 6.61 21.06 -18.31
CA HIS A 44 7.52 20.61 -17.24
C HIS A 44 8.01 19.16 -17.38
N GLU A 45 7.90 18.59 -18.56
CA GLU A 45 8.34 17.21 -18.84
C GLU A 45 9.89 17.08 -18.84
N PRO A 46 10.43 15.94 -18.34
CA PRO A 46 9.74 14.80 -17.76
C PRO A 46 9.28 15.09 -16.32
N LEU A 47 8.07 14.64 -15.97
CA LEU A 47 7.47 14.83 -14.65
C LEU A 47 7.85 13.70 -13.68
N PRO A 48 8.14 14.02 -12.41
CA PRO A 48 8.19 12.97 -11.38
C PRO A 48 6.80 12.38 -11.13
N CYS A 49 6.73 11.09 -10.80
CA CYS A 49 5.47 10.39 -10.54
C CYS A 49 5.48 9.70 -9.19
N VAL A 50 4.52 10.03 -8.34
CA VAL A 50 4.27 9.35 -7.07
C VAL A 50 3.06 8.44 -7.22
N TRP A 51 3.21 7.17 -6.88
CA TRP A 51 2.14 6.17 -6.82
C TRP A 51 1.64 6.10 -5.39
N TRP A 52 0.40 6.53 -5.18
CA TRP A 52 -0.22 6.51 -3.86
C TRP A 52 -1.05 5.24 -3.67
N LEU A 53 -0.59 4.36 -2.82
CA LEU A 53 -1.21 3.08 -2.49
C LEU A 53 -2.17 3.23 -1.31
N ALA A 54 -3.44 2.94 -1.54
CA ALA A 54 -4.48 3.03 -0.52
C ALA A 54 -4.32 1.93 0.55
N GLY A 55 -4.82 2.19 1.76
CA GLY A 55 -4.90 1.19 2.81
C GLY A 55 -5.95 0.11 2.52
N TYR A 56 -5.99 -0.93 3.35
CA TYR A 56 -6.94 -2.03 3.22
C TYR A 56 -8.40 -1.53 3.09
N SER A 57 -9.14 -2.12 2.20
CA SER A 57 -10.50 -1.74 1.78
C SER A 57 -10.64 -0.36 1.11
N GLY A 58 -9.53 0.31 0.85
CA GLY A 58 -9.49 1.54 0.06
C GLY A 58 -9.19 1.28 -1.41
N VAL A 59 -9.57 2.24 -2.24
CA VAL A 59 -9.22 2.31 -3.67
C VAL A 59 -8.59 3.67 -3.95
N GLY A 60 -7.83 3.81 -5.02
CA GLY A 60 -7.24 5.10 -5.38
C GLY A 60 -8.26 6.24 -5.42
N ARG A 61 -9.42 6.01 -6.03
CA ARG A 61 -10.53 6.97 -6.08
C ARG A 61 -11.02 7.43 -4.69
N SER A 62 -10.88 6.63 -3.63
CA SER A 62 -11.30 7.04 -2.29
C SER A 62 -10.50 8.22 -1.72
N THR A 63 -9.28 8.45 -2.22
CA THR A 63 -8.46 9.62 -1.83
C THR A 63 -8.93 10.94 -2.47
N LEU A 64 -9.82 10.85 -3.45
CA LEU A 64 -10.42 12.00 -4.13
C LEU A 64 -11.77 12.42 -3.51
N GLN A 65 -12.25 11.67 -2.51
CA GLN A 65 -13.52 11.97 -1.87
C GLN A 65 -13.45 13.29 -1.10
N HIS A 66 -14.51 14.07 -1.20
CA HIS A 66 -14.65 15.29 -0.42
C HIS A 66 -14.95 14.96 1.04
N ASP A 67 -14.11 15.45 1.93
CA ASP A 67 -14.31 15.43 3.38
C ASP A 67 -14.27 16.88 3.88
N PRO A 68 -15.36 17.41 4.47
CA PRO A 68 -15.38 18.81 4.92
C PRO A 68 -14.41 19.11 6.08
N TRP A 69 -13.90 18.08 6.74
CA TRP A 69 -12.93 18.19 7.84
C TRP A 69 -11.48 17.93 7.44
N GLN A 70 -11.25 17.48 6.23
CA GLN A 70 -9.91 17.13 5.76
C GLN A 70 -9.67 17.67 4.34
N GLU A 71 -8.48 18.21 4.15
CA GLU A 71 -8.05 18.63 2.83
C GLU A 71 -7.85 17.40 1.91
N GLY A 72 -8.54 17.39 0.77
CA GLY A 72 -8.38 16.35 -0.25
C GLY A 72 -7.02 16.42 -0.94
N LEU A 73 -6.58 15.29 -1.50
CA LEU A 73 -5.24 15.19 -2.10
C LEU A 73 -5.00 16.19 -3.27
N PRO A 74 -5.95 16.43 -4.21
CA PRO A 74 -5.73 17.43 -5.26
C PRO A 74 -5.55 18.85 -4.71
N ALA A 75 -6.38 19.25 -3.73
CA ALA A 75 -6.28 20.57 -3.10
C ALA A 75 -4.96 20.73 -2.34
N ARG A 76 -4.51 19.70 -1.66
CA ARG A 76 -3.21 19.65 -0.96
C ARG A 76 -2.04 19.83 -1.92
N LEU A 77 -2.04 19.10 -3.04
CA LEU A 77 -1.00 19.24 -4.06
C LEU A 77 -0.97 20.66 -4.63
N GLN A 78 -2.14 21.23 -4.90
CA GLN A 78 -2.25 22.61 -5.36
C GLN A 78 -1.67 23.59 -4.33
N ARG A 79 -2.10 23.50 -3.05
CA ARG A 79 -1.60 24.35 -1.97
C ARG A 79 -0.08 24.23 -1.79
N LEU A 80 0.45 22.99 -1.70
CA LEU A 80 1.89 22.77 -1.55
C LEU A 80 2.69 23.36 -2.72
N ARG A 81 2.11 23.36 -3.91
CA ARG A 81 2.69 23.98 -5.10
C ARG A 81 2.65 25.50 -5.02
N GLU A 82 1.54 26.09 -4.60
CA GLU A 82 1.40 27.53 -4.38
C GLU A 82 2.35 28.06 -3.30
N GLU A 83 2.61 27.24 -2.26
CA GLU A 83 3.60 27.50 -1.20
C GLU A 83 5.06 27.32 -1.69
N GLY A 84 5.28 26.80 -2.90
CA GLY A 84 6.61 26.49 -3.42
C GLY A 84 7.32 25.32 -2.75
N ARG A 85 6.57 24.46 -2.05
CA ARG A 85 7.09 23.27 -1.36
C ARG A 85 7.24 22.06 -2.28
N ILE A 86 6.46 22.03 -3.36
CA ILE A 86 6.59 21.08 -4.46
C ILE A 86 6.50 21.81 -5.80
N GLY A 87 7.06 21.24 -6.84
CA GLY A 87 6.79 21.62 -8.23
C GLY A 87 5.76 20.71 -8.89
N PRO A 88 5.65 20.79 -10.22
CA PRO A 88 4.74 19.93 -10.99
C PRO A 88 5.15 18.45 -10.89
N MET A 89 4.18 17.61 -10.57
CA MET A 89 4.34 16.15 -10.45
C MET A 89 3.02 15.43 -10.74
N LEU A 90 3.13 14.19 -11.16
CA LEU A 90 1.99 13.27 -11.29
C LEU A 90 1.76 12.52 -9.97
N VAL A 91 0.50 12.29 -9.63
CA VAL A 91 0.16 11.36 -8.55
C VAL A 91 -0.82 10.33 -9.10
N ALA A 92 -0.36 9.09 -9.25
CA ALA A 92 -1.16 7.97 -9.72
C ALA A 92 -1.81 7.24 -8.53
N LEU A 93 -3.08 6.87 -8.68
CA LEU A 93 -3.95 6.33 -7.64
C LEU A 93 -4.47 4.94 -8.05
N PRO A 94 -3.68 3.86 -7.90
CA PRO A 94 -4.07 2.52 -8.32
C PRO A 94 -5.31 1.99 -7.60
N ASP A 95 -6.13 1.23 -8.34
CA ASP A 95 -7.18 0.39 -7.77
C ASP A 95 -6.69 -1.07 -7.67
N ALA A 96 -6.31 -1.48 -6.46
CA ALA A 96 -5.92 -2.85 -6.13
C ALA A 96 -6.92 -3.51 -5.16
N PHE A 97 -8.18 -3.08 -5.20
CA PHE A 97 -9.24 -3.68 -4.41
C PHE A 97 -9.60 -5.08 -4.94
N THR A 98 -9.85 -6.00 -4.00
CA THR A 98 -10.30 -7.36 -4.29
C THR A 98 -11.60 -7.67 -3.55
N LYS A 99 -12.26 -8.77 -3.88
CA LYS A 99 -13.41 -9.28 -3.11
C LYS A 99 -13.07 -9.52 -1.63
N LEU A 100 -11.79 -9.75 -1.31
CA LEU A 100 -11.31 -9.87 0.06
C LEU A 100 -10.94 -8.51 0.68
N GLY A 101 -11.05 -7.40 -0.05
CA GLY A 101 -10.79 -6.05 0.44
C GLY A 101 -9.41 -5.49 0.11
N GLY A 102 -8.49 -6.28 -0.39
CA GLY A 102 -7.14 -5.86 -0.79
C GLY A 102 -6.21 -7.04 -1.05
N CYS A 103 -5.02 -6.75 -1.58
CA CYS A 103 -4.01 -7.74 -1.96
C CYS A 103 -2.61 -7.42 -1.42
N GLN A 104 -2.49 -6.47 -0.49
CA GLN A 104 -1.20 -5.98 0.02
C GLN A 104 -0.24 -5.49 -1.10
N TYR A 105 -0.76 -5.27 -2.31
CA TYR A 105 0.01 -4.92 -3.51
C TYR A 105 1.06 -5.97 -3.89
N LEU A 106 0.78 -7.23 -3.56
CA LEU A 106 1.60 -8.40 -3.90
C LEU A 106 0.82 -9.36 -4.78
N SER A 107 1.55 -10.10 -5.61
CA SER A 107 0.99 -11.20 -6.40
C SER A 107 0.81 -12.45 -5.55
N SER A 108 -0.29 -13.16 -5.79
CA SER A 108 -0.58 -14.44 -5.15
C SER A 108 -1.42 -15.34 -6.05
N PRO A 109 -1.15 -16.64 -6.10
CA PRO A 109 -1.99 -17.61 -6.81
C PRO A 109 -3.44 -17.67 -6.32
N ALA A 110 -3.73 -17.21 -5.10
CA ALA A 110 -5.08 -17.16 -4.56
C ALA A 110 -5.80 -15.83 -4.82
N VAL A 111 -5.09 -14.81 -5.29
CA VAL A 111 -5.64 -13.45 -5.46
C VAL A 111 -5.51 -12.97 -6.90
N GLY A 112 -4.32 -13.07 -7.50
CA GLY A 112 -4.00 -12.58 -8.84
C GLY A 112 -2.62 -11.93 -8.90
N ASP A 113 -2.19 -11.55 -10.10
CA ASP A 113 -0.86 -10.97 -10.33
C ASP A 113 -0.89 -9.43 -10.21
N TYR A 114 -1.05 -8.95 -8.98
CA TYR A 114 -1.14 -7.52 -8.68
C TYR A 114 0.20 -6.78 -8.75
N GLU A 115 1.34 -7.47 -8.65
CA GLU A 115 2.66 -6.85 -8.86
C GLU A 115 2.86 -6.52 -10.34
N THR A 116 2.60 -7.46 -11.26
CA THR A 116 2.66 -7.18 -12.71
C THR A 116 1.66 -6.09 -13.09
N TYR A 117 0.43 -6.15 -12.57
CA TYR A 117 -0.56 -5.10 -12.80
C TYR A 117 -0.03 -3.72 -12.39
N LEU A 118 0.45 -3.57 -11.15
CA LEU A 118 0.94 -2.29 -10.63
C LEU A 118 2.22 -1.81 -11.29
N LEU A 119 3.22 -2.70 -11.38
CA LEU A 119 4.61 -2.34 -11.71
C LEU A 119 4.86 -2.29 -13.22
N THR A 120 4.05 -2.99 -14.00
CA THR A 120 4.22 -3.08 -15.45
C THR A 120 3.07 -2.42 -16.21
N GLU A 121 1.83 -2.89 -16.01
CA GLU A 121 0.71 -2.45 -16.84
C GLU A 121 0.28 -1.01 -16.52
N LEU A 122 0.07 -0.69 -15.25
CA LEU A 122 -0.30 0.68 -14.86
C LEU A 122 0.83 1.66 -15.16
N ARG A 123 2.07 1.26 -14.91
CA ARG A 123 3.24 2.08 -15.21
C ARG A 123 3.34 2.39 -16.71
N ALA A 124 3.24 1.36 -17.56
CA ALA A 124 3.25 1.55 -19.01
C ALA A 124 2.12 2.48 -19.49
N ALA A 125 0.93 2.36 -18.89
CA ALA A 125 -0.19 3.24 -19.22
C ALA A 125 0.09 4.71 -18.88
N VAL A 126 0.69 4.98 -17.73
CA VAL A 126 1.08 6.35 -17.33
C VAL A 126 2.20 6.88 -18.24
N GLU A 127 3.25 6.08 -18.47
CA GLU A 127 4.39 6.47 -19.32
C GLU A 127 4.02 6.64 -20.80
N SER A 128 2.96 5.96 -21.27
CA SER A 128 2.44 6.17 -22.63
C SER A 128 1.69 7.49 -22.79
N ARG A 129 1.17 8.05 -21.69
CA ARG A 129 0.34 9.26 -21.71
C ARG A 129 1.14 10.53 -21.37
N TRP A 130 2.15 10.40 -20.52
CA TRP A 130 3.00 11.52 -20.07
C TRP A 130 4.48 11.11 -20.14
N SER A 131 5.34 12.08 -20.41
CA SER A 131 6.78 11.90 -20.24
C SER A 131 7.10 11.89 -18.74
N VAL A 132 7.51 10.73 -18.23
CA VAL A 132 7.76 10.51 -16.80
C VAL A 132 9.24 10.34 -16.54
N GLY A 133 9.73 11.02 -15.52
CA GLY A 133 11.10 10.88 -15.04
C GLY A 133 11.23 9.75 -14.02
N ARG A 134 11.48 10.12 -12.76
CA ARG A 134 11.60 9.14 -11.67
C ARG A 134 10.26 8.82 -11.05
N HIS A 135 10.15 7.59 -10.52
CA HIS A 135 8.98 7.11 -9.80
C HIS A 135 9.27 6.95 -8.30
N ALA A 136 8.26 7.19 -7.47
CA ALA A 136 8.25 6.82 -6.06
C ALA A 136 6.98 6.06 -5.71
N LEU A 137 7.08 5.14 -4.75
CA LEU A 137 5.93 4.55 -4.08
C LEU A 137 5.65 5.28 -2.77
N ALA A 138 4.39 5.56 -2.51
CA ALA A 138 3.93 6.07 -1.24
C ALA A 138 2.61 5.38 -0.87
N GLY A 139 2.34 5.20 0.39
CA GLY A 139 1.06 4.61 0.78
C GLY A 139 0.86 4.57 2.28
N LYS A 140 -0.35 4.18 2.67
CA LYS A 140 -0.74 4.12 4.07
C LYS A 140 -1.23 2.73 4.44
N SER A 141 -0.88 2.26 5.67
CA SER A 141 -1.33 0.96 6.20
C SER A 141 -0.91 -0.16 5.25
N SER A 142 -1.83 -0.98 4.76
CA SER A 142 -1.61 -1.96 3.68
C SER A 142 -0.88 -1.35 2.45
N GLY A 143 -1.23 -0.12 2.06
CA GLY A 143 -0.52 0.59 0.99
C GLY A 143 0.90 1.03 1.38
N GLY A 144 1.13 1.39 2.64
CA GLY A 144 2.46 1.69 3.17
C GLY A 144 3.36 0.45 3.19
N TYR A 145 2.80 -0.68 3.61
CA TYR A 145 3.45 -1.99 3.52
C TYR A 145 3.78 -2.32 2.06
N GLY A 146 2.78 -2.25 1.17
CA GLY A 146 2.98 -2.54 -0.26
C GLY A 146 4.02 -1.65 -0.91
N ALA A 147 4.05 -0.35 -0.57
CA ALA A 147 5.08 0.56 -1.06
C ALA A 147 6.49 0.14 -0.62
N LEU A 148 6.66 -0.17 0.66
CA LEU A 148 7.95 -0.55 1.23
C LEU A 148 8.45 -1.90 0.68
N VAL A 149 7.58 -2.91 0.63
CA VAL A 149 7.96 -4.25 0.16
C VAL A 149 8.26 -4.24 -1.34
N ASN A 150 7.49 -3.51 -2.14
CA ASN A 150 7.76 -3.43 -3.58
C ASN A 150 9.08 -2.72 -3.90
N VAL A 151 9.49 -1.68 -3.17
CA VAL A 151 10.81 -1.08 -3.40
C VAL A 151 11.96 -1.99 -2.95
N MET A 152 11.76 -2.83 -1.94
CA MET A 152 12.76 -3.83 -1.55
C MET A 152 12.89 -4.96 -2.58
N ARG A 153 11.80 -5.32 -3.27
CA ARG A 153 11.78 -6.40 -4.26
C ARG A 153 12.16 -5.92 -5.66
N HIS A 154 11.85 -4.67 -5.99
CA HIS A 154 12.02 -4.08 -7.33
C HIS A 154 12.72 -2.71 -7.25
N PRO A 155 13.95 -2.63 -6.69
CA PRO A 155 14.62 -1.35 -6.42
C PRO A 155 14.91 -0.52 -7.66
N ASP A 156 15.10 -1.17 -8.82
CA ASP A 156 15.43 -0.49 -10.07
C ASP A 156 14.24 0.28 -10.67
N LEU A 157 13.02 0.03 -10.19
CA LEU A 157 11.81 0.69 -10.68
C LEU A 157 11.52 2.02 -9.98
N PHE A 158 12.11 2.25 -8.81
CA PHE A 158 11.76 3.37 -7.95
C PHE A 158 13.00 4.09 -7.43
N SER A 159 12.84 5.37 -7.15
CA SER A 159 13.90 6.19 -6.58
C SER A 159 13.64 6.59 -5.13
N ALA A 160 12.40 6.46 -4.65
CA ALA A 160 12.03 6.86 -3.29
C ALA A 160 10.80 6.09 -2.79
N VAL A 161 10.66 6.02 -1.48
CA VAL A 161 9.50 5.43 -0.82
C VAL A 161 9.05 6.25 0.38
N ALA A 162 7.70 6.36 0.58
CA ALA A 162 7.11 6.87 1.80
C ALA A 162 6.08 5.87 2.35
N CYS A 163 6.35 5.37 3.55
CA CYS A 163 5.53 4.40 4.25
C CYS A 163 4.84 5.07 5.45
N HIS A 164 3.53 5.33 5.32
CA HIS A 164 2.72 5.89 6.39
C HIS A 164 1.99 4.79 7.16
N SER A 165 2.34 4.57 8.42
CA SER A 165 1.73 3.54 9.28
C SER A 165 1.59 2.19 8.57
N GLY A 166 2.63 1.72 7.89
CA GLY A 166 2.64 0.44 7.19
C GLY A 166 2.79 -0.73 8.15
N ASP A 167 2.32 -1.91 7.74
CA ASP A 167 2.47 -3.14 8.52
C ASP A 167 3.95 -3.54 8.58
N MET A 168 4.46 -3.62 9.80
CA MET A 168 5.78 -4.12 10.16
C MET A 168 5.67 -4.83 11.50
N HIS A 169 6.59 -5.75 11.80
CA HIS A 169 6.55 -6.52 13.03
C HIS A 169 5.26 -7.35 13.18
N PHE A 170 5.05 -8.27 12.25
CA PHE A 170 3.81 -9.06 12.11
C PHE A 170 3.42 -9.84 13.37
N ARG A 171 4.40 -10.27 14.18
CA ARG A 171 4.10 -10.91 15.47
C ARG A 171 3.28 -10.02 16.39
N LEU A 172 3.46 -8.71 16.30
CA LEU A 172 2.74 -7.74 17.13
C LEU A 172 1.48 -7.21 16.44
N SER A 173 1.56 -6.88 15.15
CA SER A 173 0.45 -6.24 14.43
C SER A 173 -0.58 -7.23 13.87
N LEU A 174 -0.15 -8.41 13.40
CA LEU A 174 -1.04 -9.35 12.71
C LEU A 174 -1.47 -10.54 13.56
N MET A 175 -0.55 -11.15 14.34
CA MET A 175 -0.88 -12.37 15.08
C MET A 175 -2.09 -12.25 16.02
N PRO A 176 -2.34 -11.11 16.70
CA PRO A 176 -3.56 -10.95 17.50
C PRO A 176 -4.86 -11.03 16.70
N GLY A 177 -4.82 -10.76 15.39
CA GLY A 177 -5.96 -10.86 14.48
C GLY A 177 -6.37 -12.29 14.12
N LEU A 178 -5.55 -13.31 14.43
CA LEU A 178 -5.86 -14.70 14.11
C LEU A 178 -7.05 -15.22 14.92
N LEU A 179 -7.15 -14.89 16.20
CA LEU A 179 -8.24 -15.37 17.04
C LEU A 179 -9.63 -14.92 16.54
N PRO A 180 -9.87 -13.65 16.23
CA PRO A 180 -11.13 -13.24 15.59
C PRO A 180 -11.43 -13.95 14.26
N LEU A 181 -10.40 -14.25 13.45
CA LEU A 181 -10.57 -15.02 12.22
C LEU A 181 -10.98 -16.47 12.53
N MET A 182 -10.29 -17.14 13.46
CA MET A 182 -10.60 -18.52 13.88
C MET A 182 -12.06 -18.64 14.32
N ASP A 183 -12.53 -17.75 15.20
CA ASP A 183 -13.91 -17.71 15.68
C ASP A 183 -14.90 -17.50 14.53
N ALA A 184 -14.63 -16.53 13.66
CA ALA A 184 -15.52 -16.23 12.53
C ALA A 184 -15.63 -17.39 11.53
N LEU A 185 -14.53 -18.11 11.26
CA LEU A 185 -14.52 -19.27 10.38
C LEU A 185 -15.22 -20.48 11.03
N ARG A 186 -14.96 -20.76 12.30
CA ARG A 186 -15.66 -21.82 13.07
C ARG A 186 -17.17 -21.58 13.06
N ASP A 187 -17.62 -20.40 13.42
CA ASP A 187 -19.04 -20.02 13.50
C ASP A 187 -19.74 -20.02 12.13
N SER A 188 -18.97 -19.90 11.08
CA SER A 188 -19.46 -19.99 9.70
C SER A 188 -19.44 -21.41 9.12
N GLY A 189 -18.63 -22.30 9.68
CA GLY A 189 -18.38 -23.64 9.15
C GLY A 189 -17.36 -23.66 8.01
N GLY A 190 -16.31 -22.84 8.11
CA GLY A 190 -15.15 -22.79 7.21
C GLY A 190 -15.15 -21.58 6.26
N VAL A 191 -14.05 -21.49 5.48
CA VAL A 191 -13.74 -20.34 4.62
C VAL A 191 -14.83 -20.06 3.59
N ALA A 192 -15.26 -21.07 2.83
CA ALA A 192 -16.25 -20.89 1.76
C ALA A 192 -17.58 -20.33 2.30
N ARG A 193 -18.09 -20.91 3.38
CA ARG A 193 -19.34 -20.45 4.01
C ARG A 193 -19.19 -19.07 4.65
N PHE A 194 -18.01 -18.76 5.20
CA PHE A 194 -17.72 -17.41 5.71
C PHE A 194 -17.82 -16.38 4.59
N LEU A 195 -17.20 -16.65 3.44
CA LEU A 195 -17.25 -15.75 2.28
C LEU A 195 -18.66 -15.56 1.74
N GLU A 196 -19.45 -16.63 1.62
CA GLU A 196 -20.86 -16.52 1.23
C GLU A 196 -21.69 -15.64 2.18
N ARG A 197 -21.48 -15.79 3.49
CA ARG A 197 -22.14 -14.97 4.50
C ARG A 197 -21.67 -13.52 4.45
N PHE A 198 -20.37 -13.31 4.28
CA PHE A 198 -19.79 -11.97 4.12
C PHE A 198 -20.34 -11.26 2.88
N GLU A 199 -20.46 -11.97 1.74
CA GLU A 199 -21.00 -11.39 0.51
C GLU A 199 -22.43 -10.90 0.70
N ARG A 200 -23.26 -11.65 1.44
CA ARG A 200 -24.65 -11.29 1.76
C ARG A 200 -24.81 -10.26 2.88
N ALA A 201 -23.73 -9.96 3.62
CA ALA A 201 -23.81 -9.03 4.74
C ALA A 201 -24.11 -7.60 4.25
N THR A 202 -25.11 -6.97 4.84
CA THR A 202 -25.52 -5.59 4.54
C THR A 202 -24.52 -4.56 5.05
N ASN A 203 -23.85 -4.85 6.17
CA ASN A 203 -22.80 -4.01 6.73
C ASN A 203 -21.46 -4.78 6.80
N LYS A 204 -20.72 -4.75 5.70
CA LYS A 204 -19.40 -5.39 5.59
C LYS A 204 -18.32 -4.73 6.47
N ARG A 205 -18.56 -3.49 6.94
CA ARG A 205 -17.66 -2.76 7.83
C ARG A 205 -17.96 -3.00 9.32
N ASP A 206 -18.95 -3.83 9.65
CA ASP A 206 -19.13 -4.32 11.01
C ASP A 206 -17.84 -4.99 11.50
N ARG A 207 -17.48 -4.71 12.75
CA ARG A 207 -16.21 -5.16 13.34
C ARG A 207 -15.99 -6.67 13.24
N ARG A 208 -17.06 -7.46 13.33
CA ARG A 208 -17.00 -8.94 13.22
C ARG A 208 -16.58 -9.41 11.83
N TRP A 209 -17.06 -8.72 10.78
CA TRP A 209 -16.71 -9.04 9.41
C TRP A 209 -15.35 -8.46 9.02
N PHE A 210 -15.15 -7.19 9.32
CA PHE A 210 -14.00 -6.44 8.83
C PHE A 210 -12.67 -7.02 9.32
N GLY A 211 -12.56 -7.36 10.61
CA GLY A 211 -11.35 -7.98 11.15
C GLY A 211 -11.07 -9.37 10.54
N ALA A 212 -12.09 -10.22 10.47
CA ALA A 212 -11.92 -11.57 9.94
C ALA A 212 -11.59 -11.57 8.44
N ILE A 213 -12.31 -10.76 7.62
CA ILE A 213 -12.02 -10.71 6.18
C ILE A 213 -10.65 -10.11 5.87
N SER A 214 -10.18 -9.14 6.69
CA SER A 214 -8.83 -8.59 6.51
C SER A 214 -7.75 -9.63 6.77
N MET A 215 -7.89 -10.44 7.82
CA MET A 215 -6.95 -11.52 8.10
C MET A 215 -7.01 -12.65 7.05
N LEU A 216 -8.21 -12.94 6.52
CA LEU A 216 -8.36 -13.91 5.43
C LEU A 216 -7.70 -13.40 4.13
N ALA A 217 -7.80 -12.09 3.84
CA ALA A 217 -7.11 -11.48 2.72
C ALA A 217 -5.57 -11.59 2.86
N LEU A 218 -5.04 -11.42 4.07
CA LEU A 218 -3.61 -11.63 4.34
C LEU A 218 -3.22 -13.10 4.12
N ALA A 219 -4.04 -14.06 4.59
CA ALA A 219 -3.79 -15.48 4.37
C ALA A 219 -3.77 -15.82 2.86
N ALA A 220 -4.69 -15.26 2.07
CA ALA A 220 -4.71 -15.45 0.62
C ALA A 220 -3.43 -14.94 -0.08
N VAL A 221 -2.80 -13.89 0.47
CA VAL A 221 -1.57 -13.32 -0.08
C VAL A 221 -0.33 -14.01 0.46
N TYR A 222 -0.26 -14.25 1.76
CA TYR A 222 0.98 -14.69 2.42
C TYR A 222 1.15 -16.21 2.48
N SER A 223 0.04 -16.94 2.38
CA SER A 223 0.06 -18.40 2.42
C SER A 223 -0.92 -19.04 1.44
N PRO A 224 -0.84 -18.70 0.13
CA PRO A 224 -1.66 -19.39 -0.86
C PRO A 224 -1.37 -20.88 -0.84
N ASP A 225 -2.43 -21.71 -0.92
CA ASP A 225 -2.33 -23.17 -0.99
C ASP A 225 -3.44 -23.73 -1.90
N PRO A 226 -3.11 -24.20 -3.10
CA PRO A 226 -4.09 -24.76 -4.03
C PRO A 226 -4.85 -25.98 -3.52
N ALA A 227 -4.35 -26.68 -2.49
CA ALA A 227 -5.01 -27.81 -1.87
C ALA A 227 -6.13 -27.42 -0.89
N GLU A 228 -6.11 -26.17 -0.44
CA GLU A 228 -7.05 -25.66 0.54
C GLU A 228 -8.26 -24.97 -0.13
N PRO A 229 -9.41 -24.88 0.57
CA PRO A 229 -10.58 -24.18 0.05
C PRO A 229 -10.25 -22.73 -0.37
N MET A 230 -10.71 -22.35 -1.56
CA MET A 230 -10.45 -21.05 -2.17
C MET A 230 -8.96 -20.76 -2.41
N GLY A 231 -8.09 -21.75 -2.35
CA GLY A 231 -6.65 -21.57 -2.50
C GLY A 231 -5.97 -20.86 -1.33
N ILE A 232 -6.60 -20.83 -0.15
CA ILE A 232 -6.16 -20.06 1.02
C ILE A 232 -5.68 -20.98 2.14
N GLY A 233 -4.38 -21.02 2.36
CA GLY A 233 -3.77 -21.73 3.48
C GLY A 233 -3.91 -20.93 4.79
N LEU A 234 -4.63 -21.51 5.76
CA LEU A 234 -4.78 -20.88 7.08
C LEU A 234 -3.56 -21.13 7.96
N PRO A 235 -3.09 -20.13 8.75
CA PRO A 235 -1.97 -20.28 9.67
C PRO A 235 -2.33 -21.05 10.96
N PHE A 236 -3.47 -21.75 10.95
CA PHE A 236 -3.96 -22.59 12.05
C PHE A 236 -4.82 -23.72 11.52
N ASP A 237 -4.95 -24.74 12.31
CA ASP A 237 -5.93 -25.82 12.11
C ASP A 237 -7.30 -25.37 12.65
N LEU A 238 -8.34 -25.42 11.83
CA LEU A 238 -9.66 -24.88 12.19
C LEU A 238 -10.41 -25.75 13.21
N GLU A 239 -10.09 -27.04 13.30
CA GLU A 239 -10.72 -27.96 14.24
C GLU A 239 -10.10 -27.84 15.64
N THR A 240 -8.78 -27.80 15.71
CA THR A 240 -8.03 -27.82 16.97
C THR A 240 -7.58 -26.46 17.46
N GLY A 241 -7.50 -25.46 16.57
CA GLY A 241 -6.94 -24.14 16.84
C GLY A 241 -5.40 -24.11 16.93
N LEU A 242 -4.73 -25.23 16.65
CA LEU A 242 -3.27 -25.30 16.67
C LEU A 242 -2.68 -24.47 15.54
N LEU A 243 -1.68 -23.66 15.86
CA LEU A 243 -0.95 -22.88 14.87
C LEU A 243 -0.11 -23.80 13.99
N LYS A 244 -0.02 -23.46 12.70
CA LYS A 244 0.83 -24.13 11.71
C LYS A 244 2.12 -23.34 11.56
N ASP A 245 3.19 -23.80 12.19
CA ASP A 245 4.46 -23.08 12.26
C ASP A 245 5.05 -22.77 10.87
N ASP A 246 4.97 -23.74 9.94
CA ASP A 246 5.43 -23.58 8.56
C ASP A 246 4.68 -22.47 7.80
N VAL A 247 3.38 -22.31 8.07
CA VAL A 247 2.56 -21.23 7.49
C VAL A 247 2.93 -19.88 8.12
N ILE A 248 3.11 -19.86 9.43
CA ILE A 248 3.54 -18.64 10.14
C ILE A 248 4.92 -18.20 9.68
N GLU A 249 5.85 -19.12 9.46
CA GLU A 249 7.17 -18.81 8.93
C GLU A 249 7.08 -18.17 7.53
N ARG A 250 6.20 -18.65 6.66
CA ARG A 250 5.93 -18.01 5.36
C ARG A 250 5.43 -16.57 5.54
N TRP A 251 4.54 -16.31 6.49
CA TRP A 251 4.10 -14.95 6.80
C TRP A 251 5.25 -14.08 7.30
N MET A 252 6.04 -14.60 8.24
CA MET A 252 7.18 -13.86 8.81
C MET A 252 8.24 -13.51 7.76
N ALA A 253 8.42 -14.34 6.73
CA ALA A 253 9.33 -14.04 5.62
C ALA A 253 8.92 -12.80 4.80
N LEU A 254 7.66 -12.37 4.92
CA LEU A 254 7.11 -11.16 4.29
C LEU A 254 7.01 -9.97 5.27
N ASP A 255 7.40 -10.15 6.53
CA ASP A 255 7.47 -9.08 7.52
C ASP A 255 8.65 -8.14 7.18
N PRO A 256 8.42 -6.85 6.90
CA PRO A 256 9.50 -5.91 6.59
C PRO A 256 10.62 -5.89 7.62
N LEU A 257 10.28 -6.07 8.91
CA LEU A 257 11.29 -6.13 9.99
C LEU A 257 12.22 -7.34 9.87
N GLN A 258 11.74 -8.44 9.29
CA GLN A 258 12.55 -9.63 8.98
C GLN A 258 13.20 -9.56 7.60
N MET A 259 12.49 -9.00 6.61
CA MET A 259 13.04 -8.84 5.25
C MET A 259 14.35 -8.05 5.24
N ILE A 260 14.54 -7.09 6.15
CA ILE A 260 15.81 -6.35 6.26
C ILE A 260 16.93 -7.13 6.99
N ASP A 261 16.77 -8.43 7.27
CA ASP A 261 17.88 -9.33 7.56
C ASP A 261 18.56 -9.81 6.28
N GLU A 262 17.85 -9.72 5.14
CA GLU A 262 18.39 -10.11 3.84
C GLU A 262 19.25 -9.01 3.23
N PRO A 263 20.49 -9.32 2.80
CA PRO A 263 21.38 -8.33 2.18
C PRO A 263 20.79 -7.63 0.96
N SER A 264 19.95 -8.30 0.18
CA SER A 264 19.29 -7.75 -1.00
C SER A 264 18.30 -6.63 -0.63
N SER A 265 17.51 -6.81 0.43
CA SER A 265 16.59 -5.79 0.94
C SER A 265 17.32 -4.55 1.45
N ILE A 266 18.45 -4.77 2.16
CA ILE A 266 19.31 -3.67 2.61
C ILE A 266 19.89 -2.91 1.41
N ALA A 267 20.41 -3.63 0.42
CA ALA A 267 20.99 -3.03 -0.77
C ALA A 267 19.92 -2.22 -1.55
N ALA A 268 18.70 -2.76 -1.67
CA ALA A 268 17.57 -2.09 -2.29
C ALA A 268 17.24 -0.76 -1.59
N LEU A 269 17.11 -0.77 -0.25
CA LEU A 269 16.80 0.45 0.50
C LEU A 269 17.94 1.48 0.47
N ARG A 270 19.21 1.05 0.37
CA ARG A 270 20.35 1.95 0.20
C ARG A 270 20.39 2.64 -1.17
N GLN A 271 19.77 2.06 -2.19
CA GLN A 271 19.64 2.68 -3.51
C GLN A 271 18.58 3.78 -3.54
N MET A 272 17.64 3.77 -2.58
CA MET A 272 16.58 4.78 -2.53
C MET A 272 17.17 6.15 -2.14
N ARG A 273 16.76 7.18 -2.86
CA ARG A 273 17.09 8.58 -2.57
C ARG A 273 16.36 9.10 -1.34
N LEU A 274 15.25 8.44 -1.00
CA LEU A 274 14.48 8.68 0.21
C LEU A 274 13.81 7.37 0.66
N VAL A 275 14.03 7.03 1.91
CA VAL A 275 13.19 6.08 2.66
C VAL A 275 12.54 6.89 3.79
N PHE A 276 11.27 7.20 3.64
CA PHE A 276 10.50 7.93 4.64
C PHE A 276 9.51 6.98 5.32
N VAL A 277 9.51 6.97 6.63
CA VAL A 277 8.58 6.17 7.44
C VAL A 277 7.97 7.08 8.52
N ASP A 278 6.67 7.06 8.67
CA ASP A 278 6.03 7.69 9.82
C ASP A 278 4.92 6.84 10.43
N CYS A 279 4.62 7.10 11.70
CA CYS A 279 3.52 6.45 12.39
C CYS A 279 3.06 7.26 13.60
N GLY A 280 1.75 7.23 13.86
CA GLY A 280 1.18 7.79 15.09
C GLY A 280 1.55 6.99 16.32
N THR A 281 1.95 7.66 17.41
CA THR A 281 2.40 7.01 18.65
C THR A 281 1.30 6.23 19.38
N ARG A 282 0.02 6.46 19.01
CA ARG A 282 -1.16 5.79 19.53
C ARG A 282 -1.90 4.98 18.47
N ASP A 283 -1.15 4.47 17.48
CA ASP A 283 -1.73 3.64 16.41
C ASP A 283 -2.40 2.39 17.01
N GLU A 284 -3.68 2.21 16.73
CA GLU A 284 -4.56 1.19 17.33
C GLU A 284 -4.26 -0.22 16.83
N TYR A 285 -3.48 -0.35 15.75
CA TYR A 285 -3.02 -1.62 15.19
C TYR A 285 -1.58 -1.98 15.61
N ALA A 286 -1.03 -1.25 16.60
CA ALA A 286 0.33 -1.41 17.11
C ALA A 286 1.43 -1.16 16.08
N LEU A 287 1.14 -0.46 14.97
CA LEU A 287 2.07 -0.23 13.86
C LEU A 287 3.22 0.70 14.26
N TYR A 288 3.03 1.56 15.26
CA TYR A 288 4.09 2.41 15.80
C TYR A 288 5.32 1.60 16.23
N TRP A 289 5.09 0.50 16.96
CA TRP A 289 6.19 -0.32 17.46
C TRP A 289 6.95 -1.02 16.33
N GLY A 290 6.24 -1.44 15.29
CA GLY A 290 6.83 -2.00 14.09
C GLY A 290 7.68 -0.97 13.34
N ALA A 291 7.14 0.22 13.06
CA ALA A 291 7.84 1.30 12.40
C ALA A 291 9.08 1.75 13.18
N PHE A 292 8.96 1.89 14.51
CA PHE A 292 10.08 2.25 15.38
C PHE A 292 11.18 1.18 15.35
N ALA A 293 10.82 -0.11 15.51
CA ALA A 293 11.78 -1.20 15.49
C ALA A 293 12.48 -1.33 14.12
N PHE A 294 11.73 -1.20 13.03
CA PHE A 294 12.24 -1.22 11.67
C PHE A 294 13.27 -0.12 11.44
N CYS A 295 12.92 1.14 11.74
CA CYS A 295 13.81 2.28 11.57
C CYS A 295 15.04 2.20 12.50
N LYS A 296 14.87 1.71 13.72
CA LYS A 296 15.99 1.45 14.63
C LYS A 296 16.98 0.44 14.03
N LYS A 297 16.48 -0.60 13.38
CA LYS A 297 17.29 -1.61 12.71
C LYS A 297 17.96 -1.04 11.46
N LEU A 298 17.25 -0.23 10.65
CA LEU A 298 17.87 0.49 9.52
C LEU A 298 19.03 1.38 9.96
N ALA A 299 18.88 2.12 11.06
CA ALA A 299 19.96 2.94 11.64
C ALA A 299 21.19 2.09 12.00
N THR A 300 20.96 0.93 12.63
CA THR A 300 22.06 -0.01 12.97
C THR A 300 22.75 -0.56 11.73
N LEU A 301 22.00 -0.80 10.66
CA LEU A 301 22.51 -1.30 9.39
C LEU A 301 23.11 -0.19 8.50
N GLY A 302 23.10 1.07 8.95
CA GLY A 302 23.62 2.21 8.19
C GLY A 302 22.84 2.49 6.90
N VAL A 303 21.54 2.25 6.89
CA VAL A 303 20.64 2.59 5.79
C VAL A 303 20.09 4.00 6.01
N PRO A 304 20.33 4.98 5.11
CA PRO A 304 19.77 6.32 5.23
C PRO A 304 18.24 6.28 5.20
N HIS A 305 17.60 6.89 6.18
CA HIS A 305 16.14 6.97 6.25
C HIS A 305 15.70 8.16 7.10
N VAL A 306 14.44 8.55 6.94
CA VAL A 306 13.75 9.54 7.77
C VAL A 306 12.66 8.81 8.53
N PHE A 307 12.67 8.88 9.86
CA PHE A 307 11.58 8.40 10.70
C PHE A 307 10.96 9.55 11.47
N GLU A 308 9.65 9.68 11.37
CA GLU A 308 8.89 10.67 12.13
C GLU A 308 7.75 9.99 12.89
N SER A 309 7.59 10.34 14.15
CA SER A 309 6.41 9.98 14.93
C SER A 309 5.59 11.22 15.25
N PHE A 310 4.27 11.04 15.38
CA PHE A 310 3.37 12.13 15.70
C PHE A 310 2.35 11.70 16.76
N ASP A 311 1.82 12.66 17.48
CA ASP A 311 0.75 12.42 18.46
C ASP A 311 -0.58 12.17 17.74
N GLY A 312 -0.90 10.89 17.50
CA GLY A 312 -2.09 10.47 16.76
C GLY A 312 -2.25 8.97 16.70
N GLY A 313 -3.39 8.52 16.21
CA GLY A 313 -3.71 7.12 15.94
C GLY A 313 -3.51 6.77 14.46
N HIS A 314 -4.17 5.68 14.04
CA HIS A 314 -4.11 5.18 12.66
C HIS A 314 -4.94 6.02 11.68
N ARG A 315 -5.98 6.69 12.15
CA ARG A 315 -6.97 7.36 11.29
C ARG A 315 -6.71 8.87 11.19
N SER A 316 -7.29 9.50 10.15
CA SER A 316 -7.24 10.96 9.94
C SER A 316 -5.82 11.53 9.90
N THR A 317 -4.91 10.82 9.23
CA THR A 317 -3.48 11.14 9.16
C THR A 317 -3.06 11.78 7.84
N THR A 318 -4.01 12.22 6.99
CA THR A 318 -3.71 12.82 5.69
C THR A 318 -2.85 14.07 5.76
N PHE A 319 -2.85 14.78 6.92
CA PHE A 319 -1.95 15.92 7.15
C PHE A 319 -0.46 15.53 7.07
N ARG A 320 -0.12 14.27 7.25
CA ARG A 320 1.25 13.77 7.12
C ARG A 320 1.80 13.83 5.69
N LEU A 321 0.91 13.95 4.71
CA LEU A 321 1.31 14.19 3.33
C LEU A 321 2.01 15.53 3.13
N ASP A 322 1.79 16.51 4.00
CA ASP A 322 2.52 17.77 4.00
C ASP A 322 4.02 17.59 4.31
N GLU A 323 4.37 16.47 4.93
CA GLU A 323 5.76 16.12 5.24
C GLU A 323 6.38 15.24 4.16
N SER A 324 5.64 14.23 3.69
CA SER A 324 6.20 13.25 2.74
C SER A 324 6.23 13.76 1.30
N LEU A 325 5.20 14.47 0.83
CA LEU A 325 5.14 14.91 -0.57
C LEU A 325 6.28 15.87 -0.96
N PRO A 326 6.65 16.88 -0.15
CA PRO A 326 7.80 17.71 -0.48
C PRO A 326 9.13 16.95 -0.52
N ARG A 327 9.33 16.01 0.41
CA ARG A 327 10.53 15.17 0.43
C ARG A 327 10.60 14.21 -0.77
N LEU A 328 9.46 13.61 -1.14
CA LEU A 328 9.36 12.78 -2.33
C LEU A 328 9.65 13.59 -3.59
N TYR A 329 9.06 14.79 -3.72
CA TYR A 329 9.31 15.67 -4.85
C TYR A 329 10.80 16.01 -4.97
N ALA A 330 11.44 16.43 -3.90
CA ALA A 330 12.87 16.72 -3.86
C ALA A 330 13.70 15.49 -4.28
N ALA A 331 13.43 14.32 -3.70
CA ALA A 331 14.13 13.08 -4.03
C ALA A 331 14.00 12.68 -5.50
N LEU A 332 12.88 13.02 -6.15
CA LEU A 332 12.63 12.67 -7.55
C LEU A 332 13.21 13.69 -8.54
N THR A 333 13.44 14.96 -8.12
CA THR A 333 13.83 16.05 -9.03
C THR A 333 15.27 16.52 -8.87
N GLU A 334 15.86 16.41 -7.67
CA GLU A 334 17.23 16.82 -7.42
C GLU A 334 18.23 16.03 -8.29
N ALA A 335 19.28 16.70 -8.75
CA ALA A 335 20.41 16.05 -9.38
C ALA A 335 21.16 15.16 -8.35
N LEU A 336 21.86 14.13 -8.81
CA LEU A 336 22.86 13.46 -8.00
C LEU A 336 24.11 14.36 -7.99
N ASP A 337 24.54 14.76 -6.81
CA ASP A 337 25.85 15.39 -6.62
C ASP A 337 26.98 14.42 -6.91
#